data_ed9b0a156e88224a1561e4d8ba00e994
#
_entry.id   ed9b0a156e88224a1561e4d8ba00e994
#
_cell.length_a   1.000
_cell.length_b   1.000
_cell.length_c   1.000
_cell.angle_alpha   90.00
_cell.angle_beta   90.00
_cell.angle_gamma   90.00
#
_symmetry.space_group_name_H-M   'P 1'
#
loop_
_entity.id
_entity.type
_entity.pdbx_description
1 polymer ?
#
loop_
_entity_poly.entity_id
_entity_poly.type
_entity_poly.pdbx_seq_one_letter_code
_entity_poly.pdbx_strand_id
1 'polypeptide(L)'
;MSIFTKTKQRLRKRKLKKLGIVPVPCDSATLYGGDHGWVIDKSMIDSESVIYSVGVGSNIDFDLELIDSLGVTVHAFDPTPRSVEWVK
;
A
#
# COMPACT_ATOMS: atom_id res chain seq x y z
N MET A 1 -18.27 -6.02 6.18
CA MET A 1 -17.82 -7.03 5.18
C MET A 1 -18.95 -8.04 4.97
N SER A 2 -19.29 -8.34 3.74
CA SER A 2 -20.36 -9.29 3.42
C SER A 2 -19.94 -10.74 3.68
N ILE A 3 -20.94 -11.63 3.86
CA ILE A 3 -20.71 -13.08 3.99
C ILE A 3 -19.99 -13.65 2.77
N PHE A 4 -20.34 -13.18 1.58
CA PHE A 4 -19.68 -13.58 0.31
C PHE A 4 -18.19 -13.25 0.32
N THR A 5 -17.82 -12.07 0.78
CA THR A 5 -16.42 -11.65 0.87
C THR A 5 -15.63 -12.53 1.84
N LYS A 6 -16.20 -12.83 3.01
CA LYS A 6 -15.57 -13.72 4.00
C LYS A 6 -15.38 -15.14 3.45
N THR A 7 -16.38 -15.70 2.78
CA THR A 7 -16.32 -17.03 2.18
C THR A 7 -15.26 -17.08 1.08
N LYS A 8 -15.22 -16.07 0.21
CA LYS A 8 -14.22 -15.96 -0.86
C LYS A 8 -12.79 -15.89 -0.29
N GLN A 9 -12.59 -15.14 0.78
CA GLN A 9 -11.30 -15.05 1.45
C GLN A 9 -10.87 -16.38 2.08
N ARG A 10 -11.79 -17.13 2.69
CA ARG A 10 -11.51 -18.46 3.26
C ARG A 10 -11.09 -19.45 2.18
N LEU A 11 -11.79 -19.47 1.06
CA LEU A 11 -11.45 -20.33 -0.08
C LEU A 11 -10.09 -19.99 -0.65
N ARG A 12 -9.78 -18.71 -0.77
CA ARG A 12 -8.48 -18.22 -1.24
C ARG A 12 -7.36 -18.67 -0.30
N LYS A 13 -7.54 -18.55 1.01
CA LYS A 13 -6.58 -19.00 2.01
C LYS A 13 -6.33 -20.51 1.93
N ARG A 14 -7.38 -21.31 1.76
CA ARG A 14 -7.27 -22.77 1.59
C ARG A 14 -6.44 -23.12 0.36
N LYS A 15 -6.71 -22.45 -0.76
CA LYS A 15 -5.99 -22.68 -2.01
C LYS A 15 -4.52 -22.34 -1.87
N LEU A 16 -4.19 -21.21 -1.27
CA LEU A 16 -2.81 -20.81 -1.01
C LEU A 16 -2.08 -21.80 -0.12
N LYS A 17 -2.74 -22.28 0.94
CA LYS A 17 -2.17 -23.29 1.83
C LYS A 17 -1.86 -24.60 1.12
N LYS A 18 -2.74 -25.07 0.24
CA LYS A 18 -2.51 -26.27 -0.59
C LYS A 18 -1.30 -26.09 -1.51
N LEU A 19 -1.03 -24.89 -1.98
CA LEU A 19 0.11 -24.57 -2.82
C LEU A 19 1.41 -24.33 -2.04
N GLY A 20 1.38 -24.50 -0.71
CA GLY A 20 2.54 -24.27 0.14
C GLY A 20 2.81 -22.79 0.44
N ILE A 21 1.86 -21.91 0.13
CA ILE A 21 1.97 -20.46 0.40
C ILE A 21 1.30 -20.16 1.74
N VAL A 22 2.10 -19.82 2.73
CA VAL A 22 1.62 -19.51 4.08
C VAL A 22 1.95 -18.06 4.42
N PRO A 23 0.96 -17.26 4.90
CA PRO A 23 1.24 -15.90 5.35
C PRO A 23 2.23 -15.91 6.52
N VAL A 24 3.22 -15.03 6.46
CA VAL A 24 4.17 -14.82 7.56
C VAL A 24 3.69 -13.62 8.37
N PRO A 25 3.52 -13.76 9.71
CA PRO A 25 3.16 -12.63 10.55
C PRO A 25 4.21 -11.52 10.49
N CYS A 26 3.74 -10.27 10.44
CA CYS A 26 4.60 -9.09 10.48
C CYS A 26 4.00 -8.09 11.45
N ASP A 27 4.62 -7.97 12.65
CA ASP A 27 4.11 -7.10 13.72
C ASP A 27 4.20 -5.61 13.38
N SER A 28 5.13 -5.24 12.51
CA SER A 28 5.33 -3.86 12.06
C SER A 28 4.55 -3.50 10.80
N ALA A 29 3.69 -4.41 10.30
CA ALA A 29 2.83 -4.12 9.15
C ALA A 29 1.82 -3.03 9.50
N THR A 30 1.80 -1.96 8.73
CA THR A 30 0.94 -0.80 8.99
C THR A 30 0.29 -0.33 7.69
N LEU A 31 -1.00 -0.01 7.76
CA LEU A 31 -1.76 0.55 6.65
C LEU A 31 -1.54 2.06 6.59
N TYR A 32 -1.19 2.56 5.42
CA TYR A 32 -1.12 3.99 5.12
C TYR A 32 -2.01 4.33 3.93
N GLY A 33 -2.68 5.48 3.99
CA GLY A 33 -3.52 5.97 2.91
C GLY A 33 -4.98 5.55 2.96
N GLY A 34 -5.44 5.02 4.10
CA GLY A 34 -6.84 4.64 4.29
C GLY A 34 -7.29 3.49 3.38
N ASP A 35 -8.54 3.52 2.93
CA ASP A 35 -9.16 2.42 2.17
C ASP A 35 -8.46 2.11 0.84
N HIS A 36 -7.83 3.11 0.23
CA HIS A 36 -7.10 2.98 -1.03
C HIS A 36 -5.59 2.94 -0.84
N GLY A 37 -5.16 2.67 0.39
CA GLY A 37 -3.76 2.66 0.73
C GLY A 37 -3.11 1.29 0.61
N TRP A 38 -1.92 1.20 1.16
CA TRP A 38 -1.10 -0.01 1.13
C TRP A 38 -0.60 -0.35 2.53
N VAL A 39 -0.47 -1.64 2.78
CA VAL A 39 0.16 -2.14 4.00
C VAL A 39 1.64 -2.31 3.73
N ILE A 40 2.48 -1.70 4.55
CA ILE A 40 3.93 -1.81 4.44
C ILE A 40 4.54 -2.20 5.79
N ASP A 41 5.74 -2.76 5.74
CA ASP A 41 6.54 -3.01 6.93
C ASP A 41 7.32 -1.73 7.29
N LYS A 42 6.79 -0.94 8.22
CA LYS A 42 7.38 0.33 8.61
C LYS A 42 8.73 0.19 9.31
N SER A 43 9.07 -1.00 9.81
CA SER A 43 10.37 -1.23 10.46
C SER A 43 11.55 -1.14 9.50
N MET A 44 11.29 -1.28 8.20
CA MET A 44 12.30 -1.21 7.15
C MET A 44 12.52 0.20 6.61
N ILE A 45 11.78 1.19 7.13
CA ILE A 45 11.76 2.56 6.59
C ILE A 45 12.07 3.54 7.72
N ASP A 46 12.92 4.50 7.44
CA ASP A 46 13.26 5.60 8.36
C ASP A 46 13.22 6.95 7.62
N SER A 47 13.53 8.04 8.34
CA SER A 47 13.48 9.39 7.79
C SER A 47 14.48 9.64 6.65
N GLU A 48 15.51 8.80 6.51
CA GLU A 48 16.50 8.89 5.44
C GLU A 48 16.10 8.06 4.21
N SER A 49 15.05 7.26 4.32
CA SER A 49 14.56 6.45 3.20
C SER A 49 14.03 7.32 2.07
N VAL A 50 14.29 6.90 0.85
CA VAL A 50 13.76 7.52 -0.36
C VAL A 50 12.74 6.58 -0.98
N ILE A 51 11.55 7.08 -1.22
CA ILE A 51 10.43 6.31 -1.73
C ILE A 51 10.13 6.75 -3.17
N TYR A 52 10.00 5.78 -4.06
CA TYR A 52 9.50 6.00 -5.41
C TYR A 52 8.08 5.48 -5.52
N SER A 53 7.14 6.38 -5.77
CA SER A 53 5.71 6.05 -5.92
C SER A 53 5.35 6.15 -7.39
N VAL A 54 5.01 5.02 -8.01
CA VAL A 54 4.72 4.92 -9.44
C VAL A 54 3.24 4.66 -9.65
N GLY A 55 2.62 5.36 -10.61
CA GLY A 55 1.19 5.21 -10.89
C GLY A 55 0.31 5.88 -9.86
N VAL A 56 0.69 7.06 -9.39
CA VAL A 56 0.03 7.79 -8.30
C VAL A 56 -1.42 8.14 -8.63
N GLY A 57 -1.73 8.45 -9.89
CA GLY A 57 -3.05 8.91 -10.28
C GLY A 57 -3.42 10.23 -9.64
N SER A 58 -4.68 10.35 -9.22
CA SER A 58 -5.19 11.55 -8.53
C SER A 58 -5.36 11.36 -7.02
N ASN A 59 -4.88 10.26 -6.47
CA ASN A 59 -4.96 9.97 -5.03
C ASN A 59 -3.55 9.83 -4.45
N ILE A 60 -3.15 10.78 -3.62
CA ILE A 60 -1.85 10.82 -2.97
C ILE A 60 -1.93 10.63 -1.45
N ASP A 61 -3.05 10.13 -0.94
CA ASP A 61 -3.25 9.95 0.51
C ASP A 61 -2.19 9.03 1.12
N PHE A 62 -1.83 7.95 0.43
CA PHE A 62 -0.77 7.04 0.86
C PHE A 62 0.58 7.78 0.98
N ASP A 63 0.95 8.53 -0.05
CA ASP A 63 2.23 9.25 -0.10
C ASP A 63 2.30 10.33 0.99
N LEU A 64 1.23 11.09 1.17
CA LEU A 64 1.16 12.13 2.20
C LEU A 64 1.26 11.55 3.61
N GLU A 65 0.59 10.44 3.87
CA GLU A 65 0.65 9.80 5.18
C GLU A 65 2.04 9.22 5.48
N LEU A 66 2.72 8.67 4.48
CA LEU A 66 4.11 8.24 4.64
C LEU A 66 5.03 9.41 5.03
N ILE A 67 4.88 10.54 4.37
CA ILE A 67 5.67 11.75 4.65
C ILE A 67 5.40 12.23 6.08
N ASP A 68 4.12 12.34 6.45
CA ASP A 68 3.72 12.85 7.77
C ASP A 68 4.12 11.92 8.91
N SER A 69 3.97 10.61 8.71
CA SER A 69 4.19 9.62 9.78
C SER A 69 5.64 9.19 9.92
N LEU A 70 6.38 9.09 8.82
CA LEU A 70 7.74 8.53 8.80
C LEU A 70 8.81 9.56 8.43
N GLY A 71 8.44 10.75 8.01
CA GLY A 71 9.39 11.80 7.62
C GLY A 71 10.20 11.48 6.38
N VAL A 72 9.71 10.61 5.51
CA VAL A 72 10.41 10.17 4.30
C VAL A 72 10.25 11.18 3.17
N THR A 73 11.14 11.10 2.18
CA THR A 73 11.01 11.80 0.90
C THR A 73 10.33 10.86 -0.10
N VAL A 74 9.26 11.33 -0.74
CA VAL A 74 8.54 10.56 -1.76
C VAL A 74 8.68 11.23 -3.11
N HIS A 75 9.14 10.48 -4.11
CA HIS A 75 9.16 10.89 -5.50
C HIS A 75 8.02 10.20 -6.24
N ALA A 76 7.03 10.97 -6.68
CA ALA A 76 5.83 10.45 -7.33
C ALA A 76 5.97 10.52 -8.85
N PHE A 77 5.60 9.44 -9.53
CA PHE A 77 5.68 9.31 -10.98
C PHE A 77 4.35 8.84 -11.55
N ASP A 78 3.74 9.63 -12.40
CA ASP A 78 2.60 9.20 -13.19
C ASP A 78 2.56 10.00 -14.50
N PRO A 79 2.92 9.38 -15.64
CA PRO A 79 3.00 10.08 -16.91
C PRO A 79 1.67 10.28 -17.62
N THR A 80 0.56 9.76 -17.08
CA THR A 80 -0.73 9.90 -17.74
C THR A 80 -1.14 11.38 -17.84
N PRO A 81 -1.72 11.83 -18.97
CA PRO A 81 -2.10 13.23 -19.16
C PRO A 81 -3.03 13.75 -18.06
N ARG A 82 -3.96 12.92 -17.60
CA ARG A 82 -4.89 13.28 -16.54
C ARG A 82 -4.18 13.57 -15.22
N SER A 83 -3.21 12.74 -14.84
CA SER A 83 -2.46 12.93 -13.59
C SER A 83 -1.54 14.13 -13.67
N VAL A 84 -0.88 14.35 -14.79
CA VAL A 84 -0.04 15.53 -15.02
C VAL A 84 -0.87 16.81 -14.89
N GLU A 85 -2.07 16.83 -15.46
CA GLU A 85 -2.97 17.98 -15.37
C GLU A 85 -3.45 18.24 -13.95
N TRP A 86 -3.71 17.17 -13.21
CA TRP A 86 -4.18 17.27 -11.81
C TRP A 86 -3.17 17.93 -10.87
N VAL A 87 -1.86 17.68 -11.03
CA VAL A 87 -0.82 18.23 -10.15
C VAL A 87 -0.36 19.63 -10.55
N LYS A 88 -0.75 20.11 -11.73
CA LYS A 88 -0.49 21.50 -12.13
C LYS A 88 -1.35 22.46 -11.32
#